data_4bef783a9cd20742913bbe34543d35b1
#
_entry.id   4bef783a9cd20742913bbe34543d35b1
#
_cell.length_a   1.000
_cell.length_b   1.000
_cell.length_c   1.000
_cell.angle_alpha   90.00
_cell.angle_beta   90.00
_cell.angle_gamma   90.00
#
_symmetry.space_group_name_H-M   'P 1'
#
loop_
_entity.id
_entity.type
_entity.pdbx_description
1 polymer ?
#
loop_
_entity_poly.entity_id
_entity_poly.type
_entity_poly.pdbx_seq_one_letter_code
_entity_poly.pdbx_strand_id
1 'polypeptide(L)' 'MMTFKERIQSELEAYKRVLEKLKEYGCEEKAIAIVSGMIYGCENILEGLKNVK' A
#
# COMPACT_ATOMS: atom_id res chain seq x y z
N MET A 1 -3.32 19.09 -9.27
CA MET A 1 -2.71 18.68 -7.99
C MET A 1 -3.53 17.55 -7.36
N MET A 2 -2.87 16.50 -6.89
CA MET A 2 -3.56 15.35 -6.29
C MET A 2 -4.09 15.68 -4.90
N THR A 3 -5.29 15.20 -4.60
CA THR A 3 -5.79 15.24 -3.23
C THR A 3 -5.01 14.24 -2.37
N PHE A 4 -5.12 14.37 -1.06
CA PHE A 4 -4.49 13.42 -0.14
C PHE A 4 -4.96 11.99 -0.40
N LYS A 5 -6.28 11.81 -0.61
CA LYS A 5 -6.85 10.51 -0.92
C LYS A 5 -6.25 9.89 -2.19
N GLU A 6 -6.15 10.68 -3.25
CA GLU A 6 -5.56 10.23 -4.51
C GLU A 6 -4.11 9.83 -4.34
N ARG A 7 -3.39 10.58 -3.51
CA ARG A 7 -1.99 10.29 -3.22
C ARG A 7 -1.83 8.95 -2.50
N ILE A 8 -2.69 8.70 -1.51
CA ILE A 8 -2.67 7.41 -0.78
C ILE A 8 -3.03 6.26 -1.71
N GLN A 9 -4.02 6.44 -2.59
CA GLN A 9 -4.39 5.43 -3.58
C GLN A 9 -3.24 5.12 -4.52
N SER A 10 -2.51 6.14 -4.96
CA SER A 10 -1.36 5.98 -5.84
C SER A 10 -0.24 5.19 -5.14
N GLU A 11 0.03 5.51 -3.89
CA GLU A 11 1.02 4.79 -3.10
C GLU A 11 0.63 3.34 -2.87
N LEU A 12 -0.65 3.10 -2.60
CA LEU A 12 -1.17 1.75 -2.41
C LEU A 12 -0.91 0.88 -3.65
N GLU A 13 -1.20 1.41 -4.83
CA GLU A 13 -0.98 0.70 -6.09
C GLU A 13 0.51 0.43 -6.33
N ALA A 14 1.35 1.40 -6.00
CA ALA A 14 2.80 1.25 -6.13
C ALA A 14 3.31 0.14 -5.21
N TYR A 15 2.84 0.10 -3.96
CA TYR A 15 3.24 -0.94 -3.01
C TYR A 15 2.77 -2.33 -3.44
N LYS A 16 1.58 -2.42 -4.03
CA LYS A 16 1.08 -3.69 -4.54
C LYS A 16 1.97 -4.24 -5.66
N ARG A 17 2.44 -3.35 -6.54
CA ARG A 17 3.38 -3.75 -7.59
C ARG A 17 4.72 -4.19 -7.02
N VAL A 18 5.21 -3.47 -6.01
CA VAL A 18 6.44 -3.85 -5.32
C VAL A 18 6.28 -5.22 -4.67
N LEU A 19 5.15 -5.46 -4.03
CA LEU A 19 4.89 -6.75 -3.39
C LEU A 19 4.92 -7.90 -4.42
N GLU A 20 4.30 -7.71 -5.57
CA GLU A 20 4.34 -8.70 -6.63
C GLU A 20 5.76 -9.00 -7.08
N LYS A 21 6.58 -7.96 -7.24
CA LYS A 21 7.98 -8.11 -7.63
C LYS A 21 8.80 -8.84 -6.57
N LEU A 22 8.56 -8.54 -5.30
CA LEU A 22 9.24 -9.23 -4.21
C LEU A 22 8.96 -10.72 -4.23
N LYS A 23 7.70 -11.09 -4.46
CA LYS A 23 7.31 -12.50 -4.56
C LYS A 23 7.92 -13.17 -5.79
N GLU A 24 7.95 -12.46 -6.90
CA GLU A 24 8.49 -12.94 -8.17
C GLU A 24 9.99 -13.24 -8.06
N TYR A 25 10.72 -12.37 -7.38
CA TYR A 25 12.17 -12.51 -7.22
C TYR A 25 12.55 -13.38 -6.02
N GLY A 26 11.57 -13.91 -5.29
CA GLY A 26 11.84 -14.79 -4.16
C GLY A 26 12.50 -14.10 -2.98
N CYS A 27 12.15 -12.84 -2.74
CA CYS A 27 12.73 -12.08 -1.64
C CYS A 27 12.32 -12.62 -0.27
N GLU A 28 13.09 -12.26 0.75
CA GLU A 28 12.85 -12.71 2.12
C GLU A 28 11.47 -12.36 2.64
N GLU A 29 10.94 -13.24 3.48
CA GLU A 29 9.64 -13.03 4.12
C GLU A 29 9.54 -11.70 4.86
N LYS A 30 10.64 -11.23 5.45
CA LYS A 30 10.67 -9.94 6.16
C LYS A 30 10.32 -8.78 5.22
N ALA A 31 10.91 -8.78 4.02
CA ALA A 31 10.64 -7.73 3.04
C ALA A 31 9.17 -7.77 2.61
N ILE A 32 8.65 -8.97 2.36
CA ILE A 32 7.25 -9.16 1.99
C ILE A 32 6.33 -8.69 3.11
N ALA A 33 6.65 -9.03 4.35
CA ALA A 33 5.84 -8.63 5.51
C ALA A 33 5.82 -7.11 5.69
N ILE A 34 6.96 -6.44 5.49
CA ILE A 34 7.04 -4.97 5.61
C ILE A 34 6.14 -4.31 4.57
N VAL A 35 6.25 -4.72 3.31
CA VAL A 35 5.44 -4.14 2.24
C VAL A 35 3.95 -4.46 2.44
N SER A 36 3.63 -5.68 2.87
CA SER A 36 2.25 -6.05 3.19
C SER A 36 1.68 -5.17 4.29
N GLY A 37 2.48 -4.85 5.31
CA GLY A 37 2.08 -3.92 6.37
C GLY A 37 1.82 -2.51 5.85
N MET A 38 2.63 -2.05 4.91
CA MET A 38 2.45 -0.73 4.28
C MET A 38 1.16 -0.68 3.47
N ILE A 39 0.84 -1.76 2.73
CA ILE A 39 -0.41 -1.87 1.98
C ILE A 39 -1.59 -1.82 2.95
N TYR A 40 -1.53 -2.58 4.02
CA TYR A 40 -2.57 -2.62 5.03
C TYR A 40 -2.78 -1.22 5.65
N GLY A 41 -1.69 -0.52 5.96
CA GLY A 41 -1.75 0.85 6.47
C GLY A 41 -2.44 1.80 5.52
N CYS A 42 -2.11 1.73 4.23
CA CYS A 42 -2.76 2.58 3.23
C CYS A 42 -4.25 2.27 3.12
N GLU A 43 -4.62 0.99 3.15
CA GLU A 43 -6.02 0.59 3.09
C GLU A 43 -6.80 1.11 4.30
N ASN A 44 -6.20 1.06 5.48
CA ASN A 44 -6.82 1.58 6.70
C ASN A 44 -7.01 3.09 6.63
N ILE A 45 -6.04 3.82 6.09
CA ILE A 45 -6.15 5.27 5.91
C ILE A 45 -7.30 5.59 4.96
N LEU A 46 -7.38 4.87 3.84
CA LEU A 46 -8.45 5.10 2.86
C LEU A 46 -9.81 4.78 3.46
N GLU A 47 -9.91 3.73 4.26
CA GLU A 47 -11.14 3.37 4.94
C GLU A 47 -11.57 4.49 5.91
N GLY A 48 -10.61 5.02 6.67
CA GLY A 48 -10.86 6.15 7.57
C GLY A 48 -11.36 7.38 6.84
N LEU A 49 -10.79 7.66 5.65
CA LEU A 49 -11.20 8.81 4.86
C LEU A 49 -12.63 8.68 4.34
N LYS A 50 -13.09 7.46 4.07
CA LYS A 50 -14.48 7.23 3.65
C LYS A 50 -15.48 7.61 4.73
N ASN A 51 -15.07 7.47 5.99
CA ASN A 51 -15.95 7.71 7.14
C ASN A 51 -15.91 9.16 7.64
N VAL A 52 -15.07 9.99 7.04
CA VAL A 52 -15.00 11.42 7.38
C VAL A 52 -16.13 12.15 6.66
N LYS A 53 -16.92 12.87 7.42
CA LYS A 53 -18.03 13.68 6.87
C LYS A 53 -17.61 15.11 6.64
#